data_f5290ca8889168ddc7b4bf11d4fd7fe5
#
_entry.id   f5290ca8889168ddc7b4bf11d4fd7fe5
#
_cell.length_a   1.000
_cell.length_b   1.000
_cell.length_c   1.000
_cell.angle_alpha   90.00
_cell.angle_beta   90.00
_cell.angle_gamma   90.00
#
_symmetry.space_group_name_H-M   'P 1'
#
loop_
_entity.id
_entity.type
_entity.pdbx_description
1 polymer ?
#
loop_
_entity_poly.entity_id
_entity_poly.type
_entity_poly.pdbx_seq_one_letter_code
_entity_poly.pdbx_strand_id
1 'polypeptide(L)'
;MRYIKEFYGHRFWATPGAFSDEDATWMAEPFADAERLRASFGNYESAVGARPLSDTPRFFERNPVPTLVLYGPDDHVIWPDFPERCEQVFTELIGPFVVPRAGHFLQWERAELLNQAIRYFLA
;
A
#
# COMPACT_ATOMS: atom_id res chain seq x y z
N MET A 1 17.72 1.18 10.69
CA MET A 1 16.58 0.88 11.58
C MET A 1 15.67 2.09 11.84
N ARG A 2 16.16 3.23 12.37
CA ARG A 2 15.32 4.40 12.65
C ARG A 2 14.48 4.84 11.45
N TYR A 3 15.08 4.98 10.29
CA TYR A 3 14.39 5.38 9.06
C TYR A 3 13.19 4.47 8.71
N ILE A 4 13.37 3.16 8.79
CA ILE A 4 12.29 2.20 8.50
C ILE A 4 11.16 2.29 9.54
N LYS A 5 11.50 2.45 10.83
CA LYS A 5 10.48 2.62 11.89
C LYS A 5 9.60 3.86 11.66
N GLU A 6 10.18 4.93 11.13
CA GLU A 6 9.43 6.17 10.85
C GLU A 6 8.32 5.96 9.79
N PHE A 7 8.45 5.00 8.88
CA PHE A 7 7.37 4.69 7.95
C PHE A 7 6.10 4.23 8.65
N TYR A 8 6.24 3.41 9.69
CA TYR A 8 5.11 2.84 10.40
C TYR A 8 4.51 3.79 11.45
N GLY A 9 5.32 4.69 11.99
CA GLY A 9 4.89 5.64 13.00
C GLY A 9 4.46 7.01 12.47
N HIS A 10 4.77 7.33 11.22
CA HIS A 10 4.57 8.67 10.69
C HIS A 10 3.18 8.85 10.08
N ARG A 11 2.51 9.95 10.45
CA ARG A 11 1.15 10.31 9.99
C ARG A 11 0.98 10.40 8.47
N PHE A 12 2.06 10.46 7.71
CA PHE A 12 2.02 10.49 6.25
C PHE A 12 1.63 9.12 5.68
N TRP A 13 1.97 8.03 6.40
CA TRP A 13 1.75 6.66 5.98
C TRP A 13 0.59 5.99 6.73
N ALA A 14 0.50 6.20 8.03
CA ALA A 14 -0.41 5.50 8.91
C ALA A 14 -1.32 6.46 9.68
N THR A 15 -2.49 6.00 10.05
CA THR A 15 -3.35 6.67 11.02
C THR A 15 -2.58 6.83 12.34
N PRO A 16 -2.57 8.01 12.94
CA PRO A 16 -1.86 8.22 14.20
C PRO A 16 -2.25 7.20 15.28
N GLY A 17 -1.26 6.53 15.86
CA GLY A 17 -1.47 5.50 16.88
C GLY A 17 -1.80 4.09 16.36
N ALA A 18 -1.79 3.87 15.04
CA ALA A 18 -2.02 2.55 14.45
C ALA A 18 -0.91 1.54 14.77
N PHE A 19 0.32 2.03 14.97
CA PHE A 19 1.47 1.22 15.35
C PHE A 19 2.03 1.69 16.67
N SER A 20 2.26 0.75 17.60
CA SER A 20 3.10 0.97 18.76
C SER A 20 4.59 1.02 18.36
N ASP A 21 5.46 1.46 19.27
CA ASP A 21 6.91 1.41 19.02
C ASP A 21 7.42 -0.04 18.89
N GLU A 22 6.79 -0.98 19.58
CA GLU A 22 7.06 -2.41 19.49
C GLU A 22 6.69 -2.94 18.10
N ASP A 23 5.49 -2.63 17.59
CA ASP A 23 5.05 -3.01 16.25
C ASP A 23 5.99 -2.47 15.18
N ALA A 24 6.34 -1.18 15.27
CA ALA A 24 7.25 -0.54 14.33
C ALA A 24 8.66 -1.15 14.40
N THR A 25 9.10 -1.60 15.57
CA THR A 25 10.37 -2.29 15.75
C THR A 25 10.33 -3.66 15.09
N TRP A 26 9.30 -4.42 15.34
CA TRP A 26 9.08 -5.74 14.73
C TRP A 26 9.04 -5.65 13.20
N MET A 27 8.26 -4.71 12.66
CA MET A 27 8.19 -4.46 11.21
C MET A 27 9.53 -4.07 10.60
N ALA A 28 10.37 -3.35 11.35
CA ALA A 28 11.68 -2.90 10.87
C ALA A 28 12.78 -3.98 10.99
N GLU A 29 12.60 -5.00 11.80
CA GLU A 29 13.60 -6.03 12.09
C GLU A 29 14.19 -6.71 10.83
N PRO A 30 13.40 -7.12 9.82
CA PRO A 30 13.93 -7.74 8.62
C PRO A 30 14.92 -6.86 7.85
N PHE A 31 14.82 -5.54 8.00
CA PHE A 31 15.67 -4.56 7.31
C PHE A 31 16.97 -4.25 8.08
N ALA A 32 17.24 -4.93 9.18
CA ALA A 32 18.56 -4.94 9.81
C ALA A 32 19.61 -5.63 8.93
N ASP A 33 19.17 -6.53 8.07
CA ASP A 33 19.99 -7.13 7.02
C ASP A 33 20.20 -6.14 5.88
N ALA A 34 21.46 -5.92 5.51
CA ALA A 34 21.83 -4.91 4.52
C ALA A 34 21.33 -5.25 3.11
N GLU A 35 21.29 -6.53 2.74
CA GLU A 35 20.84 -6.95 1.41
C GLU A 35 19.33 -6.80 1.29
N ARG A 36 18.58 -7.14 2.33
CA ARG A 36 17.11 -6.94 2.37
C ARG A 36 16.76 -5.45 2.33
N LEU A 37 17.47 -4.64 3.10
CA LEU A 37 17.29 -3.19 3.05
C LEU A 37 17.60 -2.65 1.65
N ARG A 38 18.69 -3.08 1.04
CA ARG A 38 19.05 -2.68 -0.32
C ARG A 38 17.98 -3.10 -1.34
N ALA A 39 17.48 -4.32 -1.24
CA ALA A 39 16.44 -4.84 -2.13
C ALA A 39 15.12 -4.03 -2.02
N SER A 40 14.78 -3.55 -0.83
CA SER A 40 13.55 -2.76 -0.61
C SER A 40 13.52 -1.43 -1.36
N PHE A 41 14.66 -0.91 -1.78
CA PHE A 41 14.74 0.31 -2.59
C PHE A 41 14.59 0.09 -4.10
N GLY A 42 14.50 -1.16 -4.55
CA GLY A 42 14.46 -1.49 -5.98
C GLY A 42 13.31 -0.83 -6.74
N ASN A 43 12.13 -0.74 -6.13
CA ASN A 43 10.96 -0.08 -6.71
C ASN A 43 11.21 1.42 -6.93
N TYR A 44 11.79 2.08 -5.93
CA TYR A 44 12.10 3.52 -6.02
C TYR A 44 13.17 3.79 -7.07
N GLU A 45 14.19 2.95 -7.17
CA GLU A 45 15.24 3.07 -8.18
C GLU A 45 14.67 2.96 -9.60
N SER A 46 13.73 2.03 -9.80
CA SER A 46 13.04 1.89 -11.08
C SER A 46 12.14 3.11 -11.38
N ALA A 47 11.42 3.60 -10.38
CA ALA A 47 10.52 4.74 -10.53
C ALA A 47 11.25 6.04 -10.90
N VAL A 48 12.48 6.24 -10.41
CA VAL A 48 13.30 7.42 -10.74
C VAL A 48 14.26 7.19 -11.91
N GLY A 49 14.16 6.04 -12.60
CA GLY A 49 15.01 5.71 -13.75
C GLY A 49 16.46 5.36 -13.41
N ALA A 50 16.80 5.19 -12.13
CA ALA A 50 18.14 4.79 -11.71
C ALA A 50 18.43 3.29 -11.98
N ARG A 51 17.37 2.51 -12.20
CA ARG A 51 17.43 1.10 -12.56
C ARG A 51 16.53 0.85 -13.78
N PRO A 52 17.05 0.22 -14.86
CA PRO A 52 16.21 -0.11 -16.00
C PRO A 52 15.13 -1.13 -15.63
N LEU A 53 13.95 -0.98 -16.22
CA LEU A 53 12.91 -1.98 -16.11
C LEU A 53 13.24 -3.16 -17.03
N SER A 54 12.94 -4.38 -16.59
CA SER A 54 13.11 -5.60 -17.40
C SER A 54 12.06 -5.67 -18.51
N ASP A 55 10.87 -5.16 -18.25
CA ASP A 55 9.72 -5.20 -19.15
C ASP A 55 9.07 -3.83 -19.28
N THR A 56 8.35 -3.63 -20.37
CA THR A 56 7.55 -2.42 -20.57
C THR A 56 6.41 -2.37 -19.55
N PRO A 57 6.27 -1.27 -18.78
CA PRO A 57 5.15 -1.12 -17.84
C PRO A 57 3.81 -1.15 -18.55
N ARG A 58 2.86 -1.91 -18.01
CA ARG A 58 1.50 -2.05 -18.55
C ARG A 58 0.50 -1.07 -17.93
N PHE A 59 0.94 0.14 -17.60
CA PHE A 59 0.14 1.14 -16.88
C PHE A 59 -1.10 1.64 -17.63
N PHE A 60 -1.10 1.52 -18.95
CA PHE A 60 -2.20 1.98 -19.81
C PHE A 60 -3.12 0.87 -20.28
N GLU A 61 -2.86 -0.37 -19.89
CA GLU A 61 -3.71 -1.50 -20.21
C GLU A 61 -4.80 -1.64 -19.15
N ARG A 62 -6.04 -1.77 -19.60
CA ARG A 62 -7.15 -2.04 -18.68
C ARG A 62 -7.06 -3.47 -18.17
N ASN A 63 -7.27 -3.61 -16.86
CA ASN A 63 -7.24 -4.91 -16.18
C ASN A 63 -8.67 -5.49 -16.15
N PRO A 64 -8.93 -6.65 -16.79
CA PRO A 64 -10.24 -7.29 -16.82
C PRO A 64 -10.50 -8.19 -15.60
N VAL A 65 -9.53 -8.35 -14.71
CA VAL A 65 -9.72 -9.17 -13.50
C VAL A 65 -10.67 -8.49 -12.54
N PRO A 66 -11.71 -9.18 -12.03
CA PRO A 66 -12.57 -8.64 -10.99
C PRO A 66 -11.76 -8.14 -9.80
N THR A 67 -11.94 -6.87 -9.45
CA THR A 67 -11.08 -6.19 -8.49
C THR A 67 -11.90 -5.46 -7.45
N LEU A 68 -11.64 -5.77 -6.18
CA LEU A 68 -12.14 -5.01 -5.04
C LEU A 68 -11.09 -4.00 -4.61
N VAL A 69 -11.46 -2.72 -4.56
CA VAL A 69 -10.56 -1.65 -4.12
C VAL A 69 -11.08 -1.03 -2.82
N LEU A 70 -10.19 -1.03 -1.82
CA LEU A 70 -10.39 -0.37 -0.52
C LEU A 70 -9.24 0.58 -0.27
N TYR A 71 -9.50 1.76 0.28
CA TYR A 71 -8.45 2.70 0.64
C TYR A 71 -8.79 3.52 1.88
N GLY A 72 -7.78 4.05 2.55
CA GLY A 72 -7.92 4.86 3.76
C GLY A 72 -7.83 6.36 3.47
N PRO A 73 -8.66 7.21 4.10
CA PRO A 73 -8.58 8.66 3.94
C PRO A 73 -7.31 9.28 4.57
N ASP A 74 -6.67 8.55 5.47
CA ASP A 74 -5.42 8.96 6.14
C ASP A 74 -4.17 8.50 5.37
N ASP A 75 -4.34 7.86 4.21
CA ASP A 75 -3.24 7.54 3.29
C ASP A 75 -2.87 8.78 2.47
N HIS A 76 -1.84 9.48 2.90
CA HIS A 76 -1.33 10.66 2.20
C HIS A 76 -0.28 10.34 1.12
N VAL A 77 -0.09 9.06 0.81
CA VAL A 77 0.80 8.59 -0.26
C VAL A 77 0.07 8.46 -1.58
N ILE A 78 -1.19 8.03 -1.55
CA ILE A 78 -2.03 7.94 -2.74
C ILE A 78 -2.43 9.33 -3.25
N TRP A 79 -2.60 9.43 -4.55
CA TRP A 79 -3.04 10.68 -5.17
C TRP A 79 -4.51 10.98 -4.87
N PRO A 80 -4.91 12.26 -4.79
CA PRO A 80 -6.30 12.63 -4.52
C PRO A 80 -7.31 12.09 -5.54
N ASP A 81 -6.87 11.86 -6.78
CA ASP A 81 -7.67 11.30 -7.88
C ASP A 81 -7.56 9.75 -7.99
N PHE A 82 -7.18 9.10 -6.89
CA PHE A 82 -7.06 7.64 -6.83
C PHE A 82 -8.35 6.89 -7.23
N PRO A 83 -9.55 7.28 -6.77
CA PRO A 83 -10.79 6.65 -7.19
C PRO A 83 -11.01 6.68 -8.69
N GLU A 84 -10.82 7.83 -9.31
CA GLU A 84 -10.99 8.04 -10.75
C GLU A 84 -9.97 7.24 -11.56
N ARG A 85 -8.75 7.09 -11.05
CA ARG A 85 -7.73 6.23 -11.66
C ARG A 85 -8.10 4.76 -11.62
N CYS A 86 -8.70 4.30 -10.54
CA CYS A 86 -9.19 2.93 -10.45
C CYS A 86 -10.25 2.62 -11.53
N GLU A 87 -11.18 3.54 -11.77
CA GLU A 87 -12.20 3.40 -12.81
C GLU A 87 -11.61 3.33 -14.23
N GLN A 88 -10.49 4.01 -14.45
CA GLN A 88 -9.79 3.96 -15.74
C GLN A 88 -9.04 2.65 -15.95
N VAL A 89 -8.51 2.06 -14.88
CA VAL A 89 -7.65 0.88 -14.95
C VAL A 89 -8.43 -0.42 -14.94
N PHE A 90 -9.48 -0.54 -14.11
CA PHE A 90 -10.21 -1.78 -13.93
C PHE A 90 -11.52 -1.79 -14.74
N THR A 91 -11.81 -2.91 -15.41
CA THR A 91 -13.08 -3.09 -16.15
C THR A 91 -14.19 -3.66 -15.26
N GLU A 92 -13.84 -4.49 -14.28
CA GLU A 92 -14.74 -5.09 -13.31
C GLU A 92 -14.34 -4.64 -11.90
N LEU A 93 -14.79 -3.44 -11.54
CA LEU A 93 -14.41 -2.76 -10.31
C LEU A 93 -15.54 -2.80 -9.28
N ILE A 94 -15.23 -3.25 -8.08
CA ILE A 94 -16.06 -3.10 -6.87
C ILE A 94 -15.39 -2.10 -5.94
N GLY A 95 -16.04 -0.99 -5.69
CA GLY A 95 -15.45 0.18 -5.02
C GLY A 95 -15.05 1.26 -6.03
N PRO A 96 -14.05 2.08 -5.73
CA PRO A 96 -13.24 2.16 -4.49
C PRO A 96 -14.05 2.55 -3.26
N PHE A 97 -13.89 1.82 -2.18
CA PHE A 97 -14.53 2.13 -0.90
C PHE A 97 -13.56 2.77 0.08
N VAL A 98 -14.02 3.85 0.69
CA VAL A 98 -13.28 4.51 1.77
C VAL A 98 -13.42 3.71 3.05
N VAL A 99 -12.31 3.34 3.66
CA VAL A 99 -12.25 2.68 4.96
C VAL A 99 -11.89 3.72 6.03
N PRO A 100 -12.84 4.12 6.89
CA PRO A 100 -12.60 5.15 7.89
C PRO A 100 -11.48 4.77 8.88
N ARG A 101 -10.68 5.74 9.26
CA ARG A 101 -9.56 5.56 10.20
C ARG A 101 -8.57 4.51 9.71
N ALA A 102 -8.21 4.59 8.44
CA ALA A 102 -7.16 3.80 7.82
C ALA A 102 -6.25 4.69 6.99
N GLY A 103 -4.98 4.39 7.02
CA GLY A 103 -3.94 4.97 6.18
C GLY A 103 -3.41 3.95 5.17
N HIS A 104 -2.14 4.06 4.87
CA HIS A 104 -1.45 3.24 3.87
C HIS A 104 -1.36 1.74 4.25
N PHE A 105 -1.34 1.46 5.54
CA PHE A 105 -1.24 0.08 6.05
C PHE A 105 -2.61 -0.49 6.43
N LEU A 106 -3.58 -0.35 5.56
CA LEU A 106 -4.96 -0.76 5.77
C LEU A 106 -5.09 -2.21 6.27
N GLN A 107 -4.23 -3.11 5.80
CA GLN A 107 -4.18 -4.51 6.22
C GLN A 107 -3.79 -4.69 7.70
N TRP A 108 -3.13 -3.71 8.28
CA TRP A 108 -2.81 -3.66 9.72
C TRP A 108 -3.86 -2.85 10.48
N GLU A 109 -4.14 -1.65 9.99
CA GLU A 109 -4.97 -0.67 10.67
C GLU A 109 -6.44 -1.10 10.78
N ARG A 110 -6.94 -1.88 9.80
CA ARG A 110 -8.33 -2.32 9.70
C ARG A 110 -8.44 -3.79 9.27
N ALA A 111 -7.60 -4.64 9.84
CA ALA A 111 -7.47 -6.06 9.49
C ALA A 111 -8.81 -6.82 9.48
N GLU A 112 -9.66 -6.61 10.48
CA GLU A 112 -10.97 -7.28 10.56
C GLU A 112 -11.86 -6.92 9.37
N LEU A 113 -11.98 -5.63 9.06
CA LEU A 113 -12.79 -5.15 7.94
C LEU A 113 -12.25 -5.70 6.62
N LEU A 114 -10.94 -5.63 6.43
CA LEU A 114 -10.30 -6.15 5.22
C LEU A 114 -10.54 -7.65 5.06
N ASN A 115 -10.37 -8.43 6.12
CA ASN A 115 -10.59 -9.88 6.10
C ASN A 115 -12.06 -10.24 5.80
N GLN A 116 -13.01 -9.48 6.31
CA GLN A 116 -14.43 -9.65 5.97
C GLN A 116 -14.69 -9.32 4.50
N ALA A 117 -14.19 -8.19 4.02
CA ALA A 117 -14.33 -7.78 2.62
C ALA A 117 -13.76 -8.83 1.66
N ILE A 118 -12.58 -9.38 1.95
CA ILE A 118 -11.96 -10.44 1.16
C ILE A 118 -12.85 -11.69 1.13
N ARG A 119 -13.39 -12.11 2.26
CA ARG A 119 -14.26 -13.30 2.33
C ARG A 119 -15.51 -13.13 1.49
N TYR A 120 -16.16 -11.96 1.53
CA TYR A 120 -17.35 -11.68 0.73
C TYR A 120 -17.04 -11.55 -0.76
N PHE A 121 -15.89 -10.99 -1.09
CA PHE A 121 -15.48 -10.82 -2.48
C PHE A 121 -15.11 -12.15 -3.16
N LEU A 122 -14.57 -13.11 -2.42
CA LEU A 122 -14.14 -14.41 -2.94
C LEU A 122 -15.18 -15.53 -2.78
N ALA A 123 -16.33 -15.25 -2.15
CA ALA A 123 -17.40 -16.23 -1.99
C ALA A 123 -18.25 -16.34 -3.26
#